data_0600a0d8ac2a317f8abee4b98a4ec4b3
#
_entry.id   0600a0d8ac2a317f8abee4b98a4ec4b3
#
_cell.length_a   1.000
_cell.length_b   1.000
_cell.length_c   1.000
_cell.angle_alpha   90.00
_cell.angle_beta   90.00
_cell.angle_gamma   90.00
#
_symmetry.space_group_name_H-M   'P 1'
#
loop_
_entity.id
_entity.type
_entity.pdbx_description
1 polymer ?
#
loop_
_entity_poly.entity_id
_entity_poly.type
_entity_poly.pdbx_seq_one_letter_code
_entity_poly.pdbx_strand_id
1 'polypeptide(L)'
;MKALGVVAVALIATAILDAEAAESVKIRRREIAVSVIGQARPSFKLEEASVAKAINYWIKGIDKEIGNNPDLVVLPEACDTLAGLKGADKAKWIQMRGTKVQEALQAYAAEHRCYIVYSAHRERDDGRFANSCILIDRTGKVVAIYDKCFPMTTEMETPEFPIVPGSDPVVAETDFGRLGFAICFDLNFPELMQAYAAKSPDVIAFVAAFDGDFLQRSWARGCQAYVVSATTGPALPDRVIDPAGGELRNENYYMPTFTAYVNTNCRVMHLDFNRDRFSDVIRKYGRRVTIRNPGSVGTVTLVSNDPDLPADKVMKEFDFEPLTDYFARSRRVRAEHLPAK
;
A
#
# COMPACT_ATOMS: atom_id res chain seq x y z
N MET A 1 53.61 22.64 15.47
CA MET A 1 52.32 23.20 15.06
C MET A 1 52.04 22.96 13.58
N LYS A 2 51.84 21.73 13.14
CA LYS A 2 51.48 21.40 11.73
C LYS A 2 50.71 20.06 11.63
N ALA A 3 49.87 19.69 12.57
CA ALA A 3 49.10 18.45 12.51
C ALA A 3 47.61 18.58 12.79
N LEU A 4 47.06 19.79 12.96
CA LEU A 4 45.63 19.99 13.24
C LEU A 4 44.80 20.43 12.01
N GLY A 5 45.40 20.66 10.83
CA GLY A 5 44.69 21.20 9.67
C GLY A 5 44.11 20.15 8.73
N VAL A 6 44.51 18.89 8.82
CA VAL A 6 44.12 17.86 7.83
C VAL A 6 42.87 17.05 8.26
N VAL A 7 42.60 16.97 9.57
CA VAL A 7 41.44 16.18 10.07
C VAL A 7 40.13 16.96 9.95
N ALA A 8 40.17 18.29 10.01
CA ALA A 8 38.97 19.12 9.90
C ALA A 8 38.37 19.16 8.47
N VAL A 9 39.21 19.04 7.43
CA VAL A 9 38.76 19.07 6.02
C VAL A 9 38.15 17.75 5.59
N ALA A 10 38.60 16.61 6.14
CA ALA A 10 38.03 15.29 5.85
C ALA A 10 36.65 15.07 6.48
N LEU A 11 36.40 15.63 7.67
CA LEU A 11 35.10 15.53 8.34
C LEU A 11 34.02 16.45 7.73
N ILE A 12 34.43 17.55 7.10
CA ILE A 12 33.49 18.43 6.38
C ILE A 12 33.13 17.84 5.00
N ALA A 13 34.05 17.14 4.36
CA ALA A 13 33.80 16.48 3.07
C ALA A 13 32.87 15.25 3.18
N THR A 14 32.96 14.48 4.28
CA THR A 14 32.01 13.37 4.55
C THR A 14 30.62 13.86 4.92
N ALA A 15 30.50 14.96 5.69
CA ALA A 15 29.20 15.56 6.03
C ALA A 15 28.49 16.24 4.83
N ILE A 16 29.24 16.63 3.80
CA ILE A 16 28.67 17.19 2.56
C ILE A 16 28.25 16.08 1.57
N LEU A 17 28.89 14.92 1.61
CA LEU A 17 28.51 13.76 0.78
C LEU A 17 27.29 13.02 1.30
N ASP A 18 27.01 13.07 2.61
CA ASP A 18 25.78 12.53 3.21
C ASP A 18 24.59 13.49 3.12
N ALA A 19 24.80 14.75 2.71
CA ALA A 19 23.76 15.74 2.45
C ALA A 19 23.33 15.80 0.96
N GLU A 20 23.96 15.02 0.06
CA GLU A 20 23.48 14.85 -1.29
C GLU A 20 22.29 13.88 -1.33
N ALA A 21 21.15 14.49 -0.93
CA ALA A 21 19.88 14.24 -1.54
C ALA A 21 19.28 12.83 -1.40
N ALA A 22 18.46 12.69 -0.43
CA ALA A 22 17.15 12.15 -0.77
C ALA A 22 16.48 13.23 -1.66
N GLU A 23 16.69 13.18 -2.97
CA GLU A 23 15.90 13.96 -3.92
C GLU A 23 14.44 13.62 -3.64
N SER A 24 13.66 14.54 -3.06
CA SER A 24 12.29 14.26 -2.64
C SER A 24 11.53 13.81 -3.88
N VAL A 25 10.97 12.61 -3.85
CA VAL A 25 10.21 12.05 -4.96
C VAL A 25 9.11 13.03 -5.33
N LYS A 26 9.13 13.55 -6.56
CA LYS A 26 8.11 14.50 -7.02
C LYS A 26 6.80 13.75 -7.26
N ILE A 27 5.90 13.85 -6.30
CA ILE A 27 4.56 13.24 -6.41
C ILE A 27 3.76 13.93 -7.52
N ARG A 28 3.31 13.15 -8.49
CA ARG A 28 2.33 13.55 -9.50
C ARG A 28 1.12 12.64 -9.45
N ARG A 29 0.09 13.03 -8.72
CA ARG A 29 -1.15 12.27 -8.64
C ARG A 29 -1.82 12.17 -10.01
N ARG A 30 -2.16 10.94 -10.41
CA ARG A 30 -2.70 10.60 -11.73
C ARG A 30 -3.40 9.24 -11.69
N GLU A 31 -3.96 8.84 -12.81
CA GLU A 31 -4.32 7.44 -13.01
C GLU A 31 -3.05 6.59 -13.11
N ILE A 32 -3.07 5.45 -12.42
CA ILE A 32 -2.01 4.46 -12.41
C ILE A 32 -2.58 3.06 -12.67
N ALA A 33 -1.80 2.22 -13.31
CA ALA A 33 -2.08 0.79 -13.45
C ALA A 33 -1.55 0.04 -12.24
N VAL A 34 -2.41 -0.72 -11.57
CA VAL A 34 -2.05 -1.56 -10.41
C VAL A 34 -2.32 -3.01 -10.75
N SER A 35 -1.25 -3.81 -10.80
CA SER A 35 -1.34 -5.25 -11.03
C SER A 35 -1.36 -5.99 -9.70
N VAL A 36 -2.38 -6.79 -9.50
CA VAL A 36 -2.56 -7.66 -8.33
C VAL A 36 -2.23 -9.09 -8.71
N ILE A 37 -1.38 -9.75 -7.91
CA ILE A 37 -0.93 -11.12 -8.13
C ILE A 37 -1.40 -11.99 -6.94
N GLY A 38 -2.70 -12.26 -6.87
CA GLY A 38 -3.37 -12.95 -5.77
C GLY A 38 -3.29 -14.49 -5.85
N GLN A 39 -2.18 -15.03 -6.34
CA GLN A 39 -2.02 -16.47 -6.45
C GLN A 39 -1.55 -17.13 -5.13
N ALA A 40 -1.89 -18.41 -4.94
CA ALA A 40 -1.46 -19.17 -3.78
C ALA A 40 0.06 -19.27 -3.69
N ARG A 41 0.59 -19.38 -2.47
CA ARG A 41 2.03 -19.65 -2.27
C ARG A 41 2.45 -20.96 -2.92
N PRO A 42 3.66 -21.00 -3.53
CA PRO A 42 4.13 -22.22 -4.19
C PRO A 42 4.36 -23.36 -3.20
N SER A 43 4.04 -24.57 -3.63
CA SER A 43 4.27 -25.79 -2.85
C SER A 43 5.42 -26.59 -3.47
N PHE A 44 6.62 -26.42 -2.91
CA PHE A 44 7.83 -27.15 -3.29
C PHE A 44 8.45 -27.83 -2.06
N LYS A 45 9.35 -28.77 -2.29
CA LYS A 45 10.15 -29.35 -1.20
C LYS A 45 11.05 -28.30 -0.55
N LEU A 46 11.33 -28.45 0.73
CA LEU A 46 12.28 -27.61 1.46
C LEU A 46 13.71 -28.02 1.08
N GLU A 47 14.24 -27.45 0.00
CA GLU A 47 15.56 -27.70 -0.57
C GLU A 47 16.07 -26.45 -1.29
N GLU A 48 17.38 -26.30 -1.44
CA GLU A 48 18.03 -25.13 -2.07
C GLU A 48 17.52 -24.87 -3.51
N ALA A 49 17.33 -25.92 -4.30
CA ALA A 49 16.82 -25.81 -5.66
C ALA A 49 15.41 -25.21 -5.75
N SER A 50 14.65 -25.21 -4.67
CA SER A 50 13.31 -24.65 -4.61
C SER A 50 13.28 -23.13 -4.52
N VAL A 51 14.41 -22.50 -4.16
CA VAL A 51 14.52 -21.04 -4.12
C VAL A 51 14.35 -20.46 -5.56
N ALA A 52 15.09 -20.98 -6.52
CA ALA A 52 14.96 -20.56 -7.92
C ALA A 52 13.55 -20.87 -8.49
N LYS A 53 12.96 -22.00 -8.10
CA LYS A 53 11.58 -22.36 -8.50
C LYS A 53 10.55 -21.37 -7.93
N ALA A 54 10.71 -20.95 -6.67
CA ALA A 54 9.82 -19.98 -6.03
C ALA A 54 9.95 -18.59 -6.68
N ILE A 55 11.16 -18.14 -6.97
CA ILE A 55 11.40 -16.90 -7.73
C ILE A 55 10.68 -16.95 -9.08
N ASN A 56 10.94 -17.98 -9.87
CA ASN A 56 10.32 -18.15 -11.19
C ASN A 56 8.79 -18.24 -11.13
N TYR A 57 8.25 -18.81 -10.06
CA TYR A 57 6.80 -18.89 -9.86
C TYR A 57 6.16 -17.50 -9.73
N TRP A 58 6.77 -16.60 -8.94
CA TRP A 58 6.27 -15.24 -8.76
C TRP A 58 6.51 -14.37 -9.98
N ILE A 59 7.68 -14.45 -10.60
CA ILE A 59 7.99 -13.73 -11.85
C ILE A 59 6.97 -14.09 -12.93
N LYS A 60 6.71 -15.40 -13.16
CA LYS A 60 5.67 -15.82 -14.10
C LYS A 60 4.25 -15.34 -13.74
N GLY A 61 3.97 -15.12 -12.46
CA GLY A 61 2.72 -14.50 -12.02
C GLY A 61 2.64 -13.04 -12.47
N ILE A 62 3.71 -12.29 -12.26
CA ILE A 62 3.82 -10.87 -12.65
C ILE A 62 3.82 -10.73 -14.18
N ASP A 63 4.51 -11.62 -14.91
CA ASP A 63 4.59 -11.61 -16.37
C ASP A 63 3.21 -11.66 -17.06
N LYS A 64 2.19 -12.24 -16.42
CA LYS A 64 0.82 -12.26 -16.97
C LYS A 64 0.22 -10.87 -17.10
N GLU A 65 0.66 -9.94 -16.25
CA GLU A 65 0.10 -8.59 -16.17
C GLU A 65 1.06 -7.50 -16.67
N ILE A 66 2.34 -7.84 -16.91
CA ILE A 66 3.38 -6.85 -17.24
C ILE A 66 3.09 -6.08 -18.53
N GLY A 67 2.37 -6.68 -19.47
CA GLY A 67 1.95 -6.02 -20.71
C GLY A 67 1.02 -4.82 -20.49
N ASN A 68 0.42 -4.68 -19.31
CA ASN A 68 -0.36 -3.53 -18.90
C ASN A 68 0.51 -2.34 -18.41
N ASN A 69 1.84 -2.46 -18.43
CA ASN A 69 2.80 -1.47 -17.95
C ASN A 69 2.44 -0.96 -16.53
N PRO A 70 2.37 -1.84 -15.53
CA PRO A 70 1.92 -1.45 -14.21
C PRO A 70 2.84 -0.41 -13.55
N ASP A 71 2.24 0.57 -12.90
CA ASP A 71 2.94 1.49 -12.01
C ASP A 71 3.28 0.80 -10.69
N LEU A 72 2.37 -0.07 -10.22
CA LEU A 72 2.48 -0.81 -8.96
C LEU A 72 2.08 -2.26 -9.17
N VAL A 73 2.91 -3.18 -8.68
CA VAL A 73 2.61 -4.61 -8.55
C VAL A 73 2.46 -4.95 -7.07
N VAL A 74 1.41 -5.70 -6.70
CA VAL A 74 1.16 -6.12 -5.32
C VAL A 74 1.11 -7.64 -5.26
N LEU A 75 2.02 -8.24 -4.47
CA LEU A 75 2.07 -9.67 -4.18
C LEU A 75 1.48 -9.94 -2.78
N PRO A 76 0.94 -11.15 -2.52
CA PRO A 76 0.22 -11.44 -1.29
C PRO A 76 1.13 -11.64 -0.06
N GLU A 77 0.49 -11.81 1.11
CA GLU A 77 1.16 -12.03 2.39
C GLU A 77 2.10 -13.24 2.35
N ALA A 78 3.33 -13.04 2.87
CA ALA A 78 4.39 -14.04 2.96
C ALA A 78 4.61 -14.81 1.64
N CYS A 79 4.53 -14.09 0.52
CA CYS A 79 4.67 -14.67 -0.82
C CYS A 79 6.04 -15.33 -1.04
N ASP A 80 7.07 -14.87 -0.35
CA ASP A 80 8.41 -15.44 -0.42
C ASP A 80 8.56 -16.78 0.32
N THR A 81 7.49 -17.26 0.95
CA THR A 81 7.49 -18.49 1.75
C THR A 81 6.78 -19.62 0.99
N LEU A 82 7.28 -20.86 1.13
CA LEU A 82 6.60 -22.03 0.57
C LEU A 82 5.33 -22.36 1.38
N ALA A 83 4.32 -22.89 0.69
CA ALA A 83 3.09 -23.34 1.33
C ALA A 83 3.37 -24.49 2.31
N GLY A 84 2.68 -24.47 3.46
CA GLY A 84 2.72 -25.56 4.44
C GLY A 84 3.92 -25.56 5.40
N LEU A 85 4.91 -24.67 5.25
CA LEU A 85 6.03 -24.57 6.20
C LEU A 85 5.56 -24.06 7.57
N LYS A 86 6.09 -24.65 8.64
CA LYS A 86 5.77 -24.28 10.03
C LYS A 86 7.05 -24.22 10.87
N GLY A 87 7.02 -23.47 11.97
CA GLY A 87 8.07 -23.43 12.99
C GLY A 87 9.49 -23.35 12.40
N ALA A 88 10.35 -24.31 12.79
CA ALA A 88 11.74 -24.38 12.36
C ALA A 88 11.94 -24.48 10.85
N ASP A 89 11.00 -25.06 10.09
CA ASP A 89 11.11 -25.14 8.64
C ASP A 89 10.99 -23.76 7.98
N LYS A 90 10.21 -22.83 8.55
CA LYS A 90 10.18 -21.44 8.09
C LYS A 90 11.53 -20.76 8.31
N ALA A 91 12.12 -20.87 9.50
CA ALA A 91 13.44 -20.32 9.80
C ALA A 91 14.50 -20.88 8.84
N LYS A 92 14.51 -22.19 8.62
CA LYS A 92 15.41 -22.85 7.66
C LYS A 92 15.21 -22.33 6.23
N TRP A 93 13.96 -22.14 5.79
CA TRP A 93 13.67 -21.58 4.48
C TRP A 93 14.20 -20.16 4.33
N ILE A 94 14.02 -19.30 5.34
CA ILE A 94 14.52 -17.92 5.33
C ILE A 94 16.04 -17.89 5.19
N GLN A 95 16.75 -18.73 5.94
CA GLN A 95 18.20 -18.84 5.83
C GLN A 95 18.62 -19.32 4.43
N MET A 96 17.94 -20.33 3.87
CA MET A 96 18.22 -20.92 2.57
C MET A 96 17.98 -19.94 1.42
N ARG A 97 16.84 -19.23 1.44
CA ARG A 97 16.51 -18.23 0.42
C ARG A 97 17.37 -16.97 0.52
N GLY A 98 17.81 -16.61 1.75
CA GLY A 98 18.55 -15.38 2.02
C GLY A 98 17.84 -14.16 1.41
N THR A 99 18.59 -13.35 0.64
CA THR A 99 18.10 -12.17 -0.10
C THR A 99 17.66 -12.47 -1.53
N LYS A 100 17.83 -13.70 -2.02
CA LYS A 100 17.67 -14.05 -3.44
C LYS A 100 16.30 -13.70 -4.04
N VAL A 101 15.21 -13.86 -3.27
CA VAL A 101 13.86 -13.47 -3.72
C VAL A 101 13.76 -11.95 -3.85
N GLN A 102 14.25 -11.21 -2.85
CA GLN A 102 14.28 -9.76 -2.87
C GLN A 102 15.11 -9.23 -4.04
N GLU A 103 16.32 -9.74 -4.23
CA GLU A 103 17.22 -9.34 -5.32
C GLU A 103 16.60 -9.58 -6.70
N ALA A 104 15.91 -10.70 -6.89
CA ALA A 104 15.19 -10.98 -8.13
C ALA A 104 14.06 -10.00 -8.39
N LEU A 105 13.26 -9.66 -7.35
CA LEU A 105 12.19 -8.66 -7.47
C LEU A 105 12.75 -7.24 -7.67
N GLN A 106 13.89 -6.90 -7.08
CA GLN A 106 14.59 -5.63 -7.31
C GLN A 106 15.06 -5.51 -8.76
N ALA A 107 15.67 -6.55 -9.31
CA ALA A 107 16.09 -6.58 -10.71
C ALA A 107 14.87 -6.44 -11.65
N TYR A 108 13.79 -7.16 -11.36
CA TYR A 108 12.55 -7.10 -12.14
C TYR A 108 11.90 -5.70 -12.08
N ALA A 109 11.83 -5.09 -10.90
CA ALA A 109 11.29 -3.74 -10.72
C ALA A 109 12.08 -2.69 -11.54
N ALA A 110 13.42 -2.80 -11.55
CA ALA A 110 14.28 -1.92 -12.31
C ALA A 110 14.13 -2.13 -13.84
N GLU A 111 14.07 -3.37 -14.30
CA GLU A 111 13.90 -3.72 -15.72
C GLU A 111 12.57 -3.18 -16.27
N HIS A 112 11.47 -3.40 -15.54
CA HIS A 112 10.11 -3.02 -15.97
C HIS A 112 9.69 -1.63 -15.48
N ARG A 113 10.53 -0.93 -14.70
CA ARG A 113 10.30 0.42 -14.19
C ARG A 113 8.98 0.54 -13.42
N CYS A 114 8.63 -0.46 -12.60
CA CYS A 114 7.45 -0.48 -11.76
C CYS A 114 7.81 -0.50 -10.27
N TYR A 115 6.89 -0.05 -9.42
CA TYR A 115 6.98 -0.35 -7.99
C TYR A 115 6.50 -1.76 -7.72
N ILE A 116 7.11 -2.44 -6.75
CA ILE A 116 6.66 -3.76 -6.29
C ILE A 116 6.47 -3.74 -4.77
N VAL A 117 5.27 -4.08 -4.31
CA VAL A 117 5.01 -4.46 -2.92
C VAL A 117 5.00 -5.98 -2.84
N TYR A 118 5.86 -6.53 -2.01
CA TYR A 118 5.83 -7.94 -1.68
C TYR A 118 5.90 -8.14 -0.16
N SER A 119 5.38 -9.25 0.34
CA SER A 119 5.42 -9.56 1.77
C SER A 119 6.30 -10.76 2.04
N ALA A 120 7.12 -10.63 3.08
CA ALA A 120 8.13 -11.60 3.49
C ALA A 120 8.20 -11.75 5.00
N HIS A 121 8.53 -12.97 5.45
CA HIS A 121 9.08 -13.12 6.80
C HIS A 121 10.55 -12.71 6.76
N ARG A 122 10.90 -11.70 7.54
CA ARG A 122 12.21 -11.07 7.55
C ARG A 122 12.88 -11.24 8.92
N GLU A 123 14.14 -11.65 8.92
CA GLU A 123 14.98 -11.52 10.11
C GLU A 123 15.36 -10.04 10.30
N ARG A 124 15.20 -9.55 11.52
CA ARG A 124 15.55 -8.19 11.91
C ARG A 124 16.99 -8.16 12.41
N ASP A 125 17.56 -6.97 12.54
CA ASP A 125 18.92 -6.76 13.06
C ASP A 125 19.12 -7.30 14.47
N ASP A 126 18.04 -7.44 15.24
CA ASP A 126 18.04 -8.02 16.59
C ASP A 126 17.91 -9.56 16.59
N GLY A 127 17.93 -10.21 15.43
CA GLY A 127 17.83 -11.66 15.24
C GLY A 127 16.42 -12.23 15.41
N ARG A 128 15.39 -11.37 15.60
CA ARG A 128 13.99 -11.77 15.68
C ARG A 128 13.34 -11.66 14.30
N PHE A 129 12.19 -12.29 14.12
CA PHE A 129 11.48 -12.31 12.84
C PHE A 129 10.29 -11.34 12.83
N ALA A 130 10.04 -10.73 11.68
CA ALA A 130 8.85 -9.94 11.43
C ALA A 130 8.14 -10.44 10.18
N ASN A 131 6.82 -10.26 10.12
CA ASN A 131 6.03 -10.37 8.90
C ASN A 131 5.97 -8.98 8.29
N SER A 132 6.60 -8.78 7.13
CA SER A 132 6.86 -7.43 6.60
C SER A 132 6.30 -7.25 5.19
N CYS A 133 5.79 -6.05 4.88
CA CYS A 133 5.68 -5.55 3.51
C CYS A 133 6.93 -4.77 3.15
N ILE A 134 7.45 -5.01 1.97
CA ILE A 134 8.65 -4.35 1.44
C ILE A 134 8.27 -3.68 0.13
N LEU A 135 8.57 -2.39 0.02
CA LEU A 135 8.37 -1.61 -1.21
C LEU A 135 9.68 -1.45 -1.95
N ILE A 136 9.71 -1.90 -3.19
CA ILE A 136 10.78 -1.70 -4.16
C ILE A 136 10.34 -0.62 -5.15
N ASP A 137 11.20 0.35 -5.42
CA ASP A 137 10.93 1.42 -6.37
C ASP A 137 11.28 1.04 -7.83
N ARG A 138 11.01 1.96 -8.77
CA ARG A 138 11.27 1.78 -10.21
C ARG A 138 12.75 1.63 -10.58
N THR A 139 13.65 1.87 -9.62
CA THR A 139 15.10 1.68 -9.81
C THR A 139 15.61 0.39 -9.19
N GLY A 140 14.71 -0.40 -8.58
CA GLY A 140 15.05 -1.62 -7.88
C GLY A 140 15.52 -1.42 -6.44
N LYS A 141 15.40 -0.22 -5.87
CA LYS A 141 15.78 0.04 -4.48
C LYS A 141 14.63 -0.28 -3.53
N VAL A 142 14.95 -0.87 -2.38
CA VAL A 142 14.01 -0.94 -1.25
C VAL A 142 13.89 0.46 -0.65
N VAL A 143 12.67 1.02 -0.66
CA VAL A 143 12.40 2.39 -0.21
C VAL A 143 11.51 2.47 1.02
N ALA A 144 10.83 1.37 1.39
CA ALA A 144 10.07 1.26 2.63
C ALA A 144 9.96 -0.19 3.09
N ILE A 145 9.90 -0.37 4.41
CA ILE A 145 9.59 -1.63 5.07
C ILE A 145 8.55 -1.34 6.14
N TYR A 146 7.45 -2.09 6.11
CA TYR A 146 6.40 -2.08 7.12
C TYR A 146 6.35 -3.46 7.79
N ASP A 147 6.55 -3.52 9.08
CA ASP A 147 6.37 -4.71 9.89
C ASP A 147 4.91 -4.76 10.39
N LYS A 148 4.24 -5.90 10.24
CA LYS A 148 2.86 -6.14 10.69
C LYS A 148 2.67 -5.68 12.13
N CYS A 149 1.81 -4.69 12.35
CA CYS A 149 1.59 -4.11 13.68
C CYS A 149 0.86 -5.07 14.60
N PHE A 150 -0.05 -5.87 14.04
CA PHE A 150 -0.86 -6.81 14.80
C PHE A 150 -0.72 -8.24 14.24
N PRO A 151 0.40 -8.94 14.50
CA PRO A 151 0.47 -10.37 14.24
C PRO A 151 -0.58 -11.12 15.05
N MET A 152 -1.05 -12.27 14.54
CA MET A 152 -1.92 -13.13 15.33
C MET A 152 -1.17 -13.66 16.55
N THR A 153 -1.90 -13.97 17.65
CA THR A 153 -1.28 -14.55 18.86
C THR A 153 -0.47 -15.81 18.54
N THR A 154 -0.98 -16.64 17.63
CA THR A 154 -0.26 -17.84 17.17
C THR A 154 1.02 -17.53 16.38
N GLU A 155 1.12 -16.38 15.73
CA GLU A 155 2.38 -15.95 15.08
C GLU A 155 3.40 -15.50 16.12
N MET A 156 2.96 -14.83 17.20
CA MET A 156 3.84 -14.32 18.26
C MET A 156 4.28 -15.41 19.25
N GLU A 157 3.43 -16.41 19.49
CA GLU A 157 3.64 -17.45 20.50
C GLU A 157 4.25 -18.75 19.95
N THR A 158 4.54 -18.84 18.65
CA THR A 158 5.21 -20.00 18.05
C THR A 158 6.67 -20.07 18.52
N PRO A 159 7.09 -21.07 19.31
CA PRO A 159 8.40 -21.05 19.98
C PRO A 159 9.59 -21.02 19.02
N GLU A 160 9.51 -21.76 17.91
CA GLU A 160 10.60 -21.92 16.96
C GLU A 160 10.70 -20.76 15.95
N PHE A 161 9.64 -19.93 15.86
CA PHE A 161 9.56 -18.86 14.87
C PHE A 161 8.61 -17.76 15.33
N PRO A 162 8.89 -17.08 16.45
CA PRO A 162 8.03 -16.02 16.96
C PRO A 162 8.15 -14.77 16.09
N ILE A 163 7.00 -14.25 15.66
CA ILE A 163 6.92 -12.96 14.93
C ILE A 163 6.81 -11.82 15.94
N VAL A 164 7.68 -10.83 15.82
CA VAL A 164 7.57 -9.62 16.62
C VAL A 164 6.69 -8.59 15.90
N PRO A 165 5.82 -7.87 16.64
CA PRO A 165 4.98 -6.84 16.06
C PRO A 165 5.80 -5.62 15.63
N GLY A 166 5.33 -4.94 14.59
CA GLY A 166 5.70 -3.57 14.29
C GLY A 166 5.04 -2.58 15.26
N SER A 167 5.55 -1.35 15.32
CA SER A 167 5.03 -0.33 16.23
C SER A 167 4.15 0.72 15.53
N ASP A 168 4.43 1.03 14.26
CA ASP A 168 3.90 2.23 13.62
C ASP A 168 3.43 1.97 12.19
N PRO A 169 2.38 2.71 11.74
CA PRO A 169 2.01 2.74 10.35
C PRO A 169 3.09 3.41 9.50
N VAL A 170 3.45 2.78 8.38
CA VAL A 170 4.41 3.29 7.40
C VAL A 170 3.64 3.81 6.17
N VAL A 171 3.97 5.03 5.74
CA VAL A 171 3.50 5.60 4.49
C VAL A 171 4.71 6.07 3.69
N ALA A 172 4.92 5.48 2.52
CA ALA A 172 6.01 5.80 1.62
C ALA A 172 5.54 6.81 0.55
N GLU A 173 6.40 7.73 0.16
CA GLU A 173 6.18 8.57 -1.00
C GLU A 173 6.59 7.86 -2.28
N THR A 174 5.72 7.88 -3.28
CA THR A 174 5.96 7.35 -4.63
C THR A 174 5.72 8.46 -5.65
N ASP A 175 6.11 8.24 -6.90
CA ASP A 175 5.89 9.26 -7.95
C ASP A 175 4.41 9.48 -8.31
N PHE A 176 3.51 8.62 -7.85
CA PHE A 176 2.07 8.70 -8.10
C PHE A 176 1.24 9.06 -6.86
N GLY A 177 1.82 9.13 -5.68
CA GLY A 177 1.11 9.40 -4.44
C GLY A 177 1.78 8.76 -3.23
N ARG A 178 1.03 8.67 -2.14
CA ARG A 178 1.47 8.14 -0.84
C ARG A 178 0.91 6.75 -0.63
N LEU A 179 1.79 5.77 -0.45
CA LEU A 179 1.45 4.35 -0.32
C LEU A 179 1.58 3.89 1.14
N GLY A 180 0.48 3.43 1.72
CA GLY A 180 0.43 2.75 3.02
C GLY A 180 0.37 1.23 2.86
N PHE A 181 0.51 0.49 3.96
CA PHE A 181 0.55 -0.96 3.99
C PHE A 181 -0.34 -1.51 5.10
N ALA A 182 -0.95 -2.67 4.87
CA ALA A 182 -1.62 -3.45 5.91
C ALA A 182 -1.45 -4.94 5.61
N ILE A 183 -1.23 -5.75 6.66
CA ILE A 183 -1.03 -7.18 6.52
C ILE A 183 -2.12 -7.92 7.30
N CYS A 184 -3.02 -8.60 6.57
CA CYS A 184 -3.94 -9.59 7.10
C CYS A 184 -4.70 -9.11 8.36
N PHE A 185 -4.34 -9.58 9.54
CA PHE A 185 -5.01 -9.31 10.81
C PHE A 185 -5.03 -7.83 11.22
N ASP A 186 -4.14 -7.00 10.65
CA ASP A 186 -4.09 -5.54 10.89
C ASP A 186 -5.44 -4.84 10.67
N LEU A 187 -6.25 -5.31 9.71
CA LEU A 187 -7.54 -4.68 9.40
C LEU A 187 -8.55 -4.70 10.54
N ASN A 188 -8.37 -5.58 11.54
CA ASN A 188 -9.27 -5.68 12.69
C ASN A 188 -9.10 -4.53 13.70
N PHE A 189 -8.06 -3.70 13.56
CA PHE A 189 -7.66 -2.73 14.56
C PHE A 189 -7.96 -1.29 14.10
N PRO A 190 -9.07 -0.69 14.59
CA PRO A 190 -9.47 0.66 14.20
C PRO A 190 -8.46 1.73 14.60
N GLU A 191 -7.68 1.53 15.66
CA GLU A 191 -6.59 2.43 16.06
C GLU A 191 -5.50 2.51 15.01
N LEU A 192 -5.14 1.41 14.34
CA LEU A 192 -4.17 1.41 13.25
C LEU A 192 -4.74 2.12 12.02
N MET A 193 -6.03 1.86 11.69
CA MET A 193 -6.71 2.59 10.62
C MET A 193 -6.71 4.10 10.87
N GLN A 194 -6.99 4.54 12.10
CA GLN A 194 -6.98 5.97 12.46
C GLN A 194 -5.58 6.58 12.34
N ALA A 195 -4.54 5.83 12.74
CA ALA A 195 -3.16 6.26 12.59
C ALA A 195 -2.75 6.40 11.12
N TYR A 196 -3.23 5.52 10.22
CA TYR A 196 -3.07 5.68 8.77
C TYR A 196 -3.87 6.86 8.22
N ALA A 197 -5.11 7.06 8.64
CA ALA A 197 -5.93 8.20 8.23
C ALA A 197 -5.23 9.54 8.55
N ALA A 198 -4.59 9.66 9.71
CA ALA A 198 -3.81 10.84 10.10
C ALA A 198 -2.59 11.08 9.20
N LYS A 199 -2.05 10.01 8.59
CA LYS A 199 -0.93 10.10 7.62
C LYS A 199 -1.40 10.30 6.18
N SER A 200 -2.70 10.26 5.89
CA SER A 200 -3.31 10.54 4.59
C SER A 200 -2.65 9.80 3.41
N PRO A 201 -2.65 8.45 3.36
CA PRO A 201 -2.22 7.70 2.19
C PRO A 201 -3.19 7.93 1.02
N ASP A 202 -2.70 7.84 -0.22
CA ASP A 202 -3.55 7.82 -1.42
C ASP A 202 -3.97 6.37 -1.79
N VAL A 203 -3.10 5.40 -1.48
CA VAL A 203 -3.32 3.96 -1.71
C VAL A 203 -2.85 3.18 -0.48
N ILE A 204 -3.55 2.13 -0.11
CA ILE A 204 -3.13 1.13 0.88
C ILE A 204 -3.00 -0.21 0.17
N ALA A 205 -1.80 -0.77 0.14
CA ALA A 205 -1.56 -2.13 -0.28
C ALA A 205 -1.90 -3.07 0.89
N PHE A 206 -2.96 -3.86 0.73
CA PHE A 206 -3.39 -4.85 1.70
C PHE A 206 -2.99 -6.25 1.21
N VAL A 207 -2.13 -6.92 1.96
CA VAL A 207 -1.67 -8.27 1.63
C VAL A 207 -2.12 -9.26 2.69
N ALA A 208 -2.73 -10.38 2.32
CA ALA A 208 -3.39 -11.24 3.29
C ALA A 208 -3.47 -12.71 2.89
N ALA A 209 -3.75 -13.53 3.91
CA ALA A 209 -4.23 -14.90 3.76
C ALA A 209 -5.70 -15.01 4.22
N PHE A 210 -6.45 -13.89 4.20
CA PHE A 210 -7.88 -13.85 4.47
C PHE A 210 -8.55 -12.71 3.67
N ASP A 211 -9.87 -12.79 3.48
CA ASP A 211 -10.62 -11.85 2.64
C ASP A 211 -10.69 -10.43 3.26
N GLY A 212 -11.15 -10.32 4.49
CA GLY A 212 -11.36 -9.03 5.14
C GLY A 212 -12.60 -8.25 4.70
N ASP A 213 -13.22 -8.56 3.58
CA ASP A 213 -14.46 -8.01 3.01
C ASP A 213 -14.82 -6.57 3.45
N PHE A 214 -15.81 -6.41 4.34
CA PHE A 214 -16.26 -5.09 4.81
C PHE A 214 -15.17 -4.29 5.54
N LEU A 215 -14.17 -4.96 6.13
CA LEU A 215 -13.04 -4.28 6.77
C LEU A 215 -12.20 -3.52 5.75
N GLN A 216 -11.97 -4.08 4.56
CA GLN A 216 -11.28 -3.39 3.48
C GLN A 216 -12.02 -2.11 3.07
N ARG A 217 -13.36 -2.16 2.94
CA ARG A 217 -14.21 -1.00 2.61
C ARG A 217 -14.19 0.04 3.74
N SER A 218 -14.20 -0.43 5.00
CA SER A 218 -14.06 0.43 6.19
C SER A 218 -12.74 1.20 6.16
N TRP A 219 -11.64 0.51 5.84
CA TRP A 219 -10.32 1.13 5.75
C TRP A 219 -10.23 2.12 4.59
N ALA A 220 -10.74 1.74 3.41
CA ALA A 220 -10.77 2.64 2.25
C ALA A 220 -11.48 3.96 2.58
N ARG A 221 -12.69 3.86 3.16
CA ARG A 221 -13.46 5.03 3.56
C ARG A 221 -12.84 5.79 4.73
N GLY A 222 -12.35 5.06 5.75
CA GLY A 222 -11.74 5.67 6.94
C GLY A 222 -10.47 6.45 6.66
N CYS A 223 -9.62 5.91 5.77
CA CYS A 223 -8.38 6.56 5.33
C CYS A 223 -8.58 7.47 4.11
N GLN A 224 -9.75 7.43 3.46
CA GLN A 224 -10.03 8.11 2.18
C GLN A 224 -8.97 7.74 1.11
N ALA A 225 -8.59 6.48 1.08
CA ALA A 225 -7.56 5.92 0.22
C ALA A 225 -8.10 4.74 -0.60
N TYR A 226 -7.54 4.49 -1.77
CA TYR A 226 -7.75 3.21 -2.42
C TYR A 226 -7.20 2.09 -1.55
N VAL A 227 -7.92 0.97 -1.44
CA VAL A 227 -7.39 -0.28 -0.91
C VAL A 227 -7.21 -1.25 -2.08
N VAL A 228 -5.99 -1.73 -2.24
CA VAL A 228 -5.61 -2.73 -3.25
C VAL A 228 -5.20 -3.99 -2.52
N SER A 229 -5.97 -5.06 -2.65
CA SER A 229 -5.71 -6.30 -1.93
C SER A 229 -5.12 -7.38 -2.83
N ALA A 230 -4.07 -8.05 -2.32
CA ALA A 230 -3.54 -9.28 -2.87
C ALA A 230 -3.62 -10.38 -1.80
N THR A 231 -4.34 -11.46 -2.08
CA THR A 231 -4.60 -12.55 -1.14
C THR A 231 -3.94 -13.84 -1.58
N THR A 232 -3.48 -14.65 -0.62
CA THR A 232 -2.80 -15.93 -0.90
C THR A 232 -3.74 -17.13 -0.77
N GLY A 233 -4.89 -17.10 -1.38
CA GLY A 233 -5.82 -18.20 -1.25
C GLY A 233 -6.61 -18.45 -2.54
N PRO A 234 -6.75 -19.70 -2.99
CA PRO A 234 -7.42 -19.99 -4.26
C PRO A 234 -8.92 -19.67 -4.28
N ALA A 235 -9.51 -19.39 -3.12
CA ALA A 235 -10.92 -19.02 -2.98
C ALA A 235 -11.13 -17.64 -2.39
N LEU A 236 -10.04 -16.90 -2.11
CA LEU A 236 -10.13 -15.56 -1.56
C LEU A 236 -10.14 -14.54 -2.70
N PRO A 237 -11.05 -13.57 -2.66
CA PRO A 237 -11.08 -12.54 -3.69
C PRO A 237 -9.99 -11.49 -3.45
N ASP A 238 -9.41 -11.04 -4.54
CA ASP A 238 -8.59 -9.85 -4.62
C ASP A 238 -9.46 -8.66 -4.99
N ARG A 239 -9.27 -7.53 -4.33
CA ARG A 239 -10.13 -6.37 -4.52
C ARG A 239 -9.36 -5.09 -4.78
N VAL A 240 -10.01 -4.19 -5.50
CA VAL A 240 -9.66 -2.78 -5.55
C VAL A 240 -10.87 -1.98 -5.11
N ILE A 241 -10.71 -1.19 -4.06
CA ILE A 241 -11.78 -0.43 -3.42
C ILE A 241 -11.48 1.07 -3.52
N ASP A 242 -12.50 1.82 -3.92
CA ASP A 242 -12.47 3.28 -4.04
C ASP A 242 -12.39 3.97 -2.66
N PRO A 243 -11.80 5.16 -2.55
CA PRO A 243 -11.71 5.92 -1.30
C PRO A 243 -13.03 6.25 -0.60
N ALA A 244 -14.17 6.15 -1.29
CA ALA A 244 -15.51 6.24 -0.68
C ALA A 244 -16.06 4.88 -0.20
N GLY A 245 -15.31 3.78 -0.36
CA GLY A 245 -15.69 2.43 0.04
C GLY A 245 -16.42 1.63 -1.02
N GLY A 246 -16.53 2.13 -2.25
CA GLY A 246 -17.10 1.41 -3.39
C GLY A 246 -16.11 0.39 -3.97
N GLU A 247 -16.60 -0.79 -4.34
CA GLU A 247 -15.76 -1.82 -4.95
C GLU A 247 -15.61 -1.55 -6.45
N LEU A 248 -14.39 -1.41 -6.93
CA LEU A 248 -14.05 -1.19 -8.34
C LEU A 248 -13.73 -2.51 -9.06
N ARG A 249 -13.09 -3.43 -8.37
CA ARG A 249 -12.71 -4.74 -8.89
C ARG A 249 -12.79 -5.78 -7.77
N ASN A 250 -13.25 -6.98 -8.12
CA ASN A 250 -13.33 -8.13 -7.23
C ASN A 250 -13.10 -9.37 -8.11
N GLU A 251 -11.95 -10.01 -7.93
CA GLU A 251 -11.56 -11.19 -8.67
C GLU A 251 -11.21 -12.32 -7.70
N ASN A 252 -11.25 -13.54 -8.18
CA ASN A 252 -11.07 -14.73 -7.36
C ASN A 252 -10.26 -15.81 -8.09
N TYR A 253 -10.41 -17.03 -7.67
CA TYR A 253 -9.73 -18.22 -8.18
C TYR A 253 -9.66 -18.32 -9.72
N TYR A 254 -10.68 -17.85 -10.46
CA TYR A 254 -10.68 -17.93 -11.92
C TYR A 254 -9.76 -16.91 -12.59
N MET A 255 -9.51 -15.79 -11.91
CA MET A 255 -8.58 -14.75 -12.35
C MET A 255 -7.72 -14.31 -11.17
N PRO A 256 -6.70 -15.11 -10.79
CA PRO A 256 -5.86 -14.81 -9.62
C PRO A 256 -4.85 -13.69 -9.90
N THR A 257 -4.79 -13.18 -11.13
CA THR A 257 -4.00 -12.00 -11.50
C THR A 257 -4.85 -11.08 -12.35
N PHE A 258 -4.75 -9.79 -12.12
CA PHE A 258 -5.42 -8.78 -12.94
C PHE A 258 -4.73 -7.42 -12.78
N THR A 259 -4.98 -6.54 -13.73
CA THR A 259 -4.64 -5.11 -13.62
C THR A 259 -5.90 -4.28 -13.49
N ALA A 260 -5.90 -3.35 -12.55
CA ALA A 260 -6.92 -2.35 -12.38
C ALA A 260 -6.31 -0.93 -12.50
N TYR A 261 -7.15 0.04 -12.81
CA TYR A 261 -6.75 1.44 -12.92
C TYR A 261 -7.35 2.22 -11.76
N VAL A 262 -6.50 2.87 -10.96
CA VAL A 262 -6.90 3.76 -9.87
C VAL A 262 -6.33 5.14 -10.12
N ASN A 263 -7.06 6.17 -9.70
CA ASN A 263 -6.62 7.54 -9.96
C ASN A 263 -6.42 8.30 -8.64
N THR A 264 -5.17 8.50 -8.28
CA THR A 264 -4.78 9.20 -7.05
C THR A 264 -5.07 10.71 -7.08
N ASN A 265 -5.38 11.27 -8.26
CA ASN A 265 -5.85 12.64 -8.40
C ASN A 265 -7.35 12.74 -8.07
N CYS A 266 -7.70 12.45 -6.83
CA CYS A 266 -9.08 12.40 -6.36
C CYS A 266 -9.24 13.04 -4.97
N ARG A 267 -10.50 13.37 -4.61
CA ARG A 267 -10.90 13.83 -3.28
C ARG A 267 -12.23 13.24 -2.89
N VAL A 268 -12.36 12.95 -1.61
CA VAL A 268 -13.61 12.41 -1.04
C VAL A 268 -14.39 13.54 -0.38
N MET A 269 -15.70 13.57 -0.60
CA MET A 269 -16.63 14.53 -0.01
C MET A 269 -17.95 13.85 0.36
N HIS A 270 -18.76 14.50 1.17
CA HIS A 270 -20.14 14.07 1.44
C HIS A 270 -21.10 14.65 0.42
N LEU A 271 -22.22 13.99 0.18
CA LEU A 271 -23.31 14.52 -0.68
C LEU A 271 -23.90 15.82 -0.13
N ASP A 272 -24.04 15.90 1.20
CA ASP A 272 -24.60 17.08 1.86
C ASP A 272 -23.74 18.31 1.55
N PHE A 273 -24.41 19.40 1.23
CA PHE A 273 -23.83 20.71 0.89
C PHE A 273 -22.98 20.73 -0.39
N ASN A 274 -22.77 19.59 -1.06
CA ASN A 274 -21.95 19.50 -2.26
C ASN A 274 -22.76 19.16 -3.54
N ARG A 275 -23.79 18.30 -3.42
CA ARG A 275 -24.48 17.67 -4.58
C ARG A 275 -25.08 18.67 -5.56
N ASP A 276 -25.55 19.80 -5.09
CA ASP A 276 -26.25 20.79 -5.93
C ASP A 276 -25.32 21.42 -6.99
N ARG A 277 -24.00 21.33 -6.78
CA ARG A 277 -22.95 21.83 -7.69
C ARG A 277 -22.38 20.78 -8.65
N PHE A 278 -22.76 19.51 -8.53
CA PHE A 278 -22.20 18.44 -9.37
C PHE A 278 -22.52 18.62 -10.86
N SER A 279 -23.72 19.09 -11.18
CA SER A 279 -24.11 19.37 -12.56
C SER A 279 -23.27 20.50 -13.19
N ASP A 280 -22.84 21.48 -12.40
CA ASP A 280 -22.02 22.57 -12.88
C ASP A 280 -20.58 22.12 -13.16
N VAL A 281 -20.04 21.23 -12.32
CA VAL A 281 -18.75 20.56 -12.57
C VAL A 281 -18.79 19.78 -13.88
N ILE A 282 -19.83 18.95 -14.06
CA ILE A 282 -20.00 18.14 -15.27
C ILE A 282 -20.15 19.04 -16.50
N ARG A 283 -20.93 20.12 -16.42
CA ARG A 283 -21.10 21.10 -17.51
C ARG A 283 -19.78 21.74 -17.91
N LYS A 284 -18.93 22.10 -16.92
CA LYS A 284 -17.66 22.78 -17.17
C LYS A 284 -16.56 21.83 -17.65
N TYR A 285 -16.40 20.69 -17.01
CA TYR A 285 -15.27 19.81 -17.21
C TYR A 285 -15.56 18.55 -18.03
N GLY A 286 -16.84 18.15 -18.13
CA GLY A 286 -17.24 16.95 -18.86
C GLY A 286 -16.44 15.72 -18.40
N ARG A 287 -15.94 14.94 -19.35
CA ARG A 287 -15.16 13.71 -19.07
C ARG A 287 -13.83 13.93 -18.36
N ARG A 288 -13.37 15.19 -18.23
CA ARG A 288 -12.13 15.50 -17.47
C ARG A 288 -12.30 15.29 -15.98
N VAL A 289 -13.54 15.27 -15.48
CA VAL A 289 -13.84 15.02 -14.07
C VAL A 289 -14.95 13.97 -13.97
N THR A 290 -14.78 13.02 -13.06
CA THR A 290 -15.80 12.02 -12.71
C THR A 290 -16.17 12.18 -11.25
N ILE A 291 -17.48 12.10 -10.94
CA ILE A 291 -17.99 12.02 -9.58
C ILE A 291 -18.51 10.58 -9.39
N ARG A 292 -17.78 9.80 -8.61
CA ARG A 292 -18.16 8.42 -8.29
C ARG A 292 -18.97 8.41 -7.00
N ASN A 293 -20.16 7.83 -7.07
CA ASN A 293 -21.05 7.67 -5.92
C ASN A 293 -21.36 6.18 -5.72
N PRO A 294 -20.81 5.54 -4.68
CA PRO A 294 -21.14 4.15 -4.37
C PRO A 294 -22.59 3.99 -3.88
N GLY A 295 -23.30 5.09 -3.58
CA GLY A 295 -24.74 5.10 -3.27
C GLY A 295 -25.15 4.65 -1.88
N SER A 296 -24.24 4.10 -1.08
CA SER A 296 -24.60 3.43 0.18
C SER A 296 -24.28 4.20 1.45
N VAL A 297 -23.36 5.18 1.40
CA VAL A 297 -22.84 5.83 2.63
C VAL A 297 -22.80 7.37 2.56
N GLY A 298 -23.43 7.98 1.57
CA GLY A 298 -23.49 9.44 1.40
C GLY A 298 -22.15 10.09 1.05
N THR A 299 -21.11 9.31 0.81
CA THR A 299 -19.78 9.78 0.38
C THR A 299 -19.59 9.55 -1.10
N VAL A 300 -18.89 10.47 -1.75
CA VAL A 300 -18.56 10.42 -3.17
C VAL A 300 -17.08 10.75 -3.37
N THR A 301 -16.51 10.20 -4.45
CA THR A 301 -15.14 10.51 -4.86
C THR A 301 -15.17 11.37 -6.11
N LEU A 302 -14.66 12.61 -6.02
CA LEU A 302 -14.35 13.44 -7.18
C LEU A 302 -12.99 13.00 -7.72
N VAL A 303 -12.95 12.59 -8.97
CA VAL A 303 -11.75 12.11 -9.65
C VAL A 303 -11.44 13.04 -10.82
N SER A 304 -10.24 13.60 -10.87
CA SER A 304 -9.79 14.30 -12.06
C SER A 304 -9.06 13.33 -13.00
N ASN A 305 -9.64 13.15 -14.19
CA ASN A 305 -9.08 12.32 -15.25
C ASN A 305 -8.05 13.08 -16.11
N ASP A 306 -7.81 14.35 -15.80
CA ASP A 306 -6.88 15.20 -16.49
C ASP A 306 -5.62 15.41 -15.62
N PRO A 307 -4.44 15.00 -16.06
CA PRO A 307 -3.20 15.12 -15.29
C PRO A 307 -2.79 16.57 -15.01
N ASP A 308 -3.31 17.53 -15.79
CA ASP A 308 -3.01 18.95 -15.62
C ASP A 308 -4.11 19.70 -14.84
N LEU A 309 -5.15 18.99 -14.41
CA LEU A 309 -6.23 19.51 -13.57
C LEU A 309 -6.19 18.84 -12.18
N PRO A 310 -5.51 19.39 -11.17
CA PRO A 310 -5.55 18.84 -9.82
C PRO A 310 -6.99 18.79 -9.27
N ALA A 311 -7.39 17.70 -8.64
CA ALA A 311 -8.69 17.57 -8.00
C ALA A 311 -8.94 18.70 -6.98
N ASP A 312 -7.90 19.12 -6.24
CA ASP A 312 -7.96 20.26 -5.31
C ASP A 312 -8.38 21.57 -5.98
N LYS A 313 -7.96 21.78 -7.23
CA LYS A 313 -8.38 22.97 -7.99
C LYS A 313 -9.88 22.93 -8.25
N VAL A 314 -10.42 21.77 -8.61
CA VAL A 314 -11.87 21.62 -8.83
C VAL A 314 -12.63 21.78 -7.53
N MET A 315 -12.15 21.16 -6.43
CA MET A 315 -12.74 21.32 -5.11
C MET A 315 -12.86 22.80 -4.70
N LYS A 316 -11.75 23.54 -4.85
CA LYS A 316 -11.70 24.95 -4.50
C LYS A 316 -12.60 25.82 -5.40
N GLU A 317 -12.61 25.56 -6.69
CA GLU A 317 -13.37 26.35 -7.67
C GLU A 317 -14.87 26.25 -7.44
N PHE A 318 -15.37 25.10 -7.06
CA PHE A 318 -16.80 24.86 -6.80
C PHE A 318 -17.15 24.94 -5.31
N ASP A 319 -16.23 25.43 -4.47
CA ASP A 319 -16.42 25.55 -3.03
C ASP A 319 -16.94 24.24 -2.39
N PHE A 320 -16.36 23.10 -2.79
CA PHE A 320 -16.68 21.81 -2.23
C PHE A 320 -16.05 21.60 -0.86
N GLU A 321 -16.83 21.14 0.10
CA GLU A 321 -16.34 20.76 1.44
C GLU A 321 -15.78 19.33 1.41
N PRO A 322 -14.45 19.13 1.68
CA PRO A 322 -13.88 17.79 1.85
C PRO A 322 -14.54 17.01 2.99
N LEU A 323 -14.57 15.68 2.91
CA LEU A 323 -15.18 14.82 3.92
C LEU A 323 -14.55 15.01 5.31
N THR A 324 -13.24 15.23 5.38
CA THR A 324 -12.51 15.53 6.64
C THR A 324 -13.05 16.78 7.30
N ASP A 325 -13.26 17.86 6.53
CA ASP A 325 -13.69 19.16 7.02
C ASP A 325 -15.16 19.12 7.45
N TYR A 326 -16.00 18.42 6.67
CA TYR A 326 -17.40 18.17 7.03
C TYR A 326 -17.52 17.45 8.37
N PHE A 327 -16.75 16.39 8.58
CA PHE A 327 -16.77 15.67 9.86
C PHE A 327 -16.15 16.47 11.02
N ALA A 328 -15.11 17.26 10.75
CA ALA A 328 -14.52 18.17 11.75
C ALA A 328 -15.55 19.23 12.18
N ARG A 329 -16.24 19.85 11.22
CA ARG A 329 -17.33 20.81 11.46
C ARG A 329 -18.47 20.16 12.26
N SER A 330 -18.89 18.96 11.88
CA SER A 330 -19.97 18.24 12.59
C SER A 330 -19.61 17.95 14.05
N ARG A 331 -18.35 17.56 14.32
CA ARG A 331 -17.88 17.34 15.70
C ARG A 331 -17.88 18.65 16.52
N ARG A 332 -17.45 19.76 15.92
CA ARG A 332 -17.44 21.08 16.57
C ARG A 332 -18.85 21.52 16.91
N VAL A 333 -19.77 21.53 15.94
CA VAL A 333 -21.16 21.90 16.16
C VAL A 333 -21.82 21.02 17.24
N ARG A 334 -21.56 19.70 17.19
CA ARG A 334 -22.04 18.80 18.24
C ARG A 334 -21.55 19.20 19.64
N ALA A 335 -20.26 19.54 19.75
CA ALA A 335 -19.68 19.93 21.04
C ALA A 335 -20.32 21.22 21.61
N GLU A 336 -20.65 22.18 20.75
CA GLU A 336 -21.32 23.44 21.12
C GLU A 336 -22.76 23.22 21.62
N HIS A 337 -23.45 22.12 21.20
CA HIS A 337 -24.82 21.80 21.53
C HIS A 337 -24.93 20.70 22.62
N LEU A 338 -23.82 20.24 23.17
CA LEU A 338 -23.90 19.33 24.32
C LEU A 338 -24.35 20.11 25.57
N PRO A 339 -25.23 19.54 26.40
CA PRO A 339 -25.58 20.16 27.67
C PRO A 339 -24.36 20.32 28.56
N ALA A 340 -24.28 21.43 29.27
CA ALA A 340 -23.22 21.61 30.27
C ALA A 340 -23.29 20.43 31.29
N LYS A 341 -22.11 19.85 31.58
CA LYS A 341 -22.00 18.79 32.58
C LYS A 341 -22.12 19.33 33.98
#